data_17018cc1386d6894e2acffa4ee43eced
#
_entry.id   17018cc1386d6894e2acffa4ee43eced
#
_cell.length_a   1.000
_cell.length_b   1.000
_cell.length_c   1.000
_cell.angle_alpha   90.00
_cell.angle_beta   90.00
_cell.angle_gamma   90.00
#
_symmetry.space_group_name_H-M   'P 1'
#
loop_
_entity.id
_entity.type
_entity.pdbx_description
1 polymer ?
#
loop_
_entity_poly.entity_id
_entity_poly.type
_entity_poly.pdbx_seq_one_letter_code
_entity_poly.pdbx_strand_id
1 'polypeptide(L)'
;FGWHIVKLISKKQILPFDELKTDLKRKIERDSRANLSQESLFKKLRKDYNIVRISKRIKQIKGYGEESVYEGDWDGKNAKGLIFTLFMIDNLKINQQDFVKYLVDNQEKGSVIDDLYEDFINLKLLEVEESNLSKKYPEYKALLKEYRDGILLFDLTNKLVWGKAVEDTIGLNSFYESKKNEYLWNERVEASIYTCSSLAIAKQVRKAIYRKQRNQIENSDIIKKINKDNSLNLKIESGKFEKGENKIL
;
A
#
# COMPACT_ATOMS: atom_id res chain seq x y z
N PHE A 1 15.83 -38.94 -22.44
CA PHE A 1 16.61 -39.56 -21.35
C PHE A 1 18.10 -39.35 -21.65
N GLY A 2 18.84 -38.66 -20.75
CA GLY A 2 20.28 -38.44 -20.85
C GLY A 2 20.97 -38.63 -19.50
N TRP A 3 22.29 -38.79 -19.52
CA TRP A 3 23.10 -38.87 -18.31
C TRP A 3 23.37 -37.45 -17.80
N HIS A 4 23.13 -37.22 -16.52
CA HIS A 4 23.36 -35.93 -15.87
C HIS A 4 24.39 -36.09 -14.77
N ILE A 5 25.42 -35.20 -14.77
CA ILE A 5 26.40 -35.12 -13.71
C ILE A 5 26.04 -33.88 -12.86
N VAL A 6 25.75 -34.09 -11.57
CA VAL A 6 25.40 -33.05 -10.63
C VAL A 6 26.48 -32.92 -9.57
N LYS A 7 27.04 -31.71 -9.41
CA LYS A 7 28.01 -31.39 -8.36
C LYS A 7 27.35 -30.45 -7.35
N LEU A 8 27.31 -30.85 -6.08
CA LEU A 8 26.87 -29.96 -5.00
C LEU A 8 27.95 -28.87 -4.78
N ILE A 9 27.61 -27.62 -5.07
CA ILE A 9 28.53 -26.48 -4.95
C ILE A 9 28.44 -25.87 -3.56
N SER A 10 27.26 -25.73 -3.01
CA SER A 10 27.03 -25.17 -1.67
C SER A 10 25.73 -25.68 -1.06
N LYS A 11 25.67 -25.68 0.26
CA LYS A 11 24.45 -26.00 1.03
C LYS A 11 24.03 -24.74 1.80
N LYS A 12 22.87 -24.19 1.49
CA LYS A 12 22.29 -23.10 2.28
C LYS A 12 21.59 -23.66 3.51
N GLN A 13 21.86 -23.07 4.67
CA GLN A 13 21.12 -23.38 5.88
C GLN A 13 19.70 -22.82 5.78
N ILE A 14 18.76 -23.49 6.45
CA ILE A 14 17.39 -22.99 6.58
C ILE A 14 17.45 -21.80 7.53
N LEU A 15 16.95 -20.66 7.07
CA LEU A 15 16.88 -19.43 7.87
C LEU A 15 15.89 -19.60 9.04
N PRO A 16 16.02 -18.83 10.13
CA PRO A 16 15.04 -18.78 11.21
C PRO A 16 13.63 -18.46 10.69
N PHE A 17 12.62 -18.94 11.42
CA PHE A 17 11.21 -18.79 11.01
C PHE A 17 10.82 -17.33 10.73
N ASP A 18 11.27 -16.38 11.55
CA ASP A 18 10.93 -14.96 11.43
C ASP A 18 11.42 -14.36 10.10
N GLU A 19 12.57 -14.81 9.61
CA GLU A 19 13.11 -14.38 8.31
C GLU A 19 12.38 -15.06 7.14
N LEU A 20 11.91 -16.30 7.32
CA LEU A 20 11.19 -17.07 6.30
C LEU A 20 9.69 -16.81 6.28
N LYS A 21 9.11 -16.18 7.30
CA LYS A 21 7.68 -16.02 7.49
C LYS A 21 6.98 -15.43 6.26
N THR A 22 7.55 -14.38 5.68
CA THR A 22 6.99 -13.71 4.50
C THR A 22 7.00 -14.62 3.26
N ASP A 23 8.09 -15.35 3.05
CA ASP A 23 8.21 -16.26 1.91
C ASP A 23 7.32 -17.50 2.07
N LEU A 24 7.20 -18.03 3.29
CA LEU A 24 6.29 -19.12 3.61
C LEU A 24 4.84 -18.71 3.42
N LYS A 25 4.45 -17.50 3.88
CA LYS A 25 3.10 -16.96 3.67
C LYS A 25 2.76 -16.89 2.17
N ARG A 26 3.67 -16.34 1.36
CA ARG A 26 3.51 -16.25 -0.10
C ARG A 26 3.41 -17.62 -0.78
N LYS A 27 4.16 -18.63 -0.28
CA LYS A 27 4.08 -20.01 -0.79
C LYS A 27 2.74 -20.66 -0.43
N ILE A 28 2.24 -20.45 0.79
CA ILE A 28 0.94 -20.98 1.23
C ILE A 28 -0.19 -20.35 0.44
N GLU A 29 -0.14 -19.04 0.18
CA GLU A 29 -1.15 -18.32 -0.62
C GLU A 29 -1.25 -18.84 -2.07
N ARG A 30 -0.15 -19.40 -2.61
CA ARG A 30 -0.11 -20.00 -3.95
C ARG A 30 -0.35 -21.50 -3.98
N ASP A 31 -0.46 -22.13 -2.84
CA ASP A 31 -0.71 -23.57 -2.72
C ASP A 31 -2.21 -23.86 -2.89
N SER A 32 -2.55 -24.97 -3.55
CA SER A 32 -3.95 -25.40 -3.73
C SER A 32 -4.71 -25.54 -2.40
N ARG A 33 -4.01 -25.77 -1.30
CA ARG A 33 -4.59 -25.84 0.06
C ARG A 33 -5.11 -24.49 0.55
N ALA A 34 -4.67 -23.35 -0.01
CA ALA A 34 -5.23 -22.04 0.33
C ALA A 34 -6.74 -21.97 -0.02
N ASN A 35 -7.15 -22.69 -1.07
CA ASN A 35 -8.54 -22.75 -1.51
C ASN A 35 -9.45 -23.54 -0.55
N LEU A 36 -8.88 -24.43 0.28
CA LEU A 36 -9.67 -25.24 1.24
C LEU A 36 -10.46 -24.36 2.24
N SER A 37 -9.89 -23.24 2.67
CA SER A 37 -10.60 -22.30 3.55
C SER A 37 -11.79 -21.67 2.84
N GLN A 38 -11.61 -21.29 1.58
CA GLN A 38 -12.67 -20.70 0.75
C GLN A 38 -13.76 -21.71 0.45
N GLU A 39 -13.40 -22.92 0.06
CA GLU A 39 -14.35 -24.02 -0.16
C GLU A 39 -15.15 -24.34 1.11
N SER A 40 -14.47 -24.41 2.26
CA SER A 40 -15.13 -24.64 3.55
C SER A 40 -16.12 -23.53 3.89
N LEU A 41 -15.76 -22.25 3.62
CA LEU A 41 -16.64 -21.10 3.80
C LEU A 41 -17.87 -21.23 2.89
N PHE A 42 -17.71 -21.47 1.59
CA PHE A 42 -18.85 -21.62 0.68
C PHE A 42 -19.72 -22.82 1.04
N LYS A 43 -19.14 -23.91 1.49
CA LYS A 43 -19.89 -25.07 1.98
C LYS A 43 -20.74 -24.73 3.22
N LYS A 44 -20.23 -23.88 4.11
CA LYS A 44 -20.99 -23.36 5.24
C LYS A 44 -22.09 -22.43 4.78
N LEU A 45 -21.78 -21.41 3.96
CA LEU A 45 -22.77 -20.44 3.48
C LEU A 45 -23.92 -21.13 2.70
N ARG A 46 -23.63 -22.15 1.90
CA ARG A 46 -24.65 -22.96 1.20
C ARG A 46 -25.56 -23.77 2.13
N LYS A 47 -25.15 -23.98 3.39
CA LYS A 47 -26.00 -24.57 4.42
C LYS A 47 -26.81 -23.53 5.17
N ASP A 48 -26.23 -22.37 5.40
CA ASP A 48 -26.82 -21.30 6.19
C ASP A 48 -27.89 -20.53 5.40
N TYR A 49 -27.77 -20.46 4.06
CA TYR A 49 -28.69 -19.78 3.17
C TYR A 49 -29.46 -20.74 2.25
N ASN A 50 -30.76 -20.46 2.07
CA ASN A 50 -31.60 -21.23 1.16
C ASN A 50 -31.42 -20.75 -0.30
N ILE A 51 -30.84 -21.59 -1.17
CA ILE A 51 -30.60 -21.27 -2.57
C ILE A 51 -31.63 -22.01 -3.44
N VAL A 52 -32.52 -21.26 -4.07
CA VAL A 52 -33.53 -21.79 -5.00
C VAL A 52 -33.11 -21.48 -6.44
N ARG A 53 -32.67 -22.50 -7.18
CA ARG A 53 -32.23 -22.39 -8.58
C ARG A 53 -33.36 -22.62 -9.54
N ILE A 54 -33.47 -21.83 -10.61
CA ILE A 54 -34.47 -21.95 -11.63
C ILE A 54 -33.83 -22.50 -12.93
N SER A 55 -33.73 -23.85 -13.03
CA SER A 55 -33.01 -24.53 -14.09
C SER A 55 -33.42 -24.12 -15.52
N LYS A 56 -34.68 -23.73 -15.73
CA LYS A 56 -35.14 -23.22 -17.03
C LYS A 56 -34.42 -21.95 -17.45
N ARG A 57 -34.04 -21.09 -16.48
CA ARG A 57 -33.47 -19.78 -16.74
C ARG A 57 -31.98 -19.84 -17.12
N ILE A 58 -31.23 -20.74 -16.50
CA ILE A 58 -29.82 -20.98 -16.90
C ILE A 58 -29.76 -21.62 -18.29
N LYS A 59 -30.67 -22.57 -18.61
CA LYS A 59 -30.75 -23.14 -19.94
C LYS A 59 -31.05 -22.13 -21.04
N GLN A 60 -31.85 -21.09 -20.73
CA GLN A 60 -32.08 -19.99 -21.65
C GLN A 60 -30.78 -19.22 -21.95
N ILE A 61 -30.00 -18.90 -20.94
CA ILE A 61 -28.71 -18.18 -21.12
C ILE A 61 -27.75 -19.02 -21.97
N LYS A 62 -27.62 -20.32 -21.67
CA LYS A 62 -26.79 -21.22 -22.47
C LYS A 62 -27.18 -21.23 -23.95
N GLY A 63 -28.49 -21.28 -24.26
CA GLY A 63 -28.97 -21.22 -25.64
C GLY A 63 -28.58 -19.97 -26.42
N TYR A 64 -28.17 -18.86 -25.72
CA TYR A 64 -27.75 -17.61 -26.37
C TYR A 64 -26.23 -17.44 -26.45
N GLY A 65 -25.46 -18.08 -25.58
CA GLY A 65 -24.04 -17.70 -25.43
C GLY A 65 -23.08 -18.85 -25.14
N GLU A 66 -23.49 -20.14 -25.17
CA GLU A 66 -22.63 -21.24 -24.72
C GLU A 66 -21.33 -21.34 -25.52
N GLU A 67 -21.39 -21.23 -26.84
CA GLU A 67 -20.22 -21.29 -27.71
C GLU A 67 -19.36 -20.04 -27.63
N SER A 68 -19.97 -18.86 -27.66
CA SER A 68 -19.24 -17.58 -27.57
C SER A 68 -18.58 -17.37 -26.20
N VAL A 69 -19.19 -17.82 -25.11
CA VAL A 69 -18.58 -17.83 -23.76
C VAL A 69 -17.38 -18.78 -23.74
N TYR A 70 -17.46 -19.94 -24.39
CA TYR A 70 -16.34 -20.86 -24.48
C TYR A 70 -15.18 -20.29 -25.29
N GLU A 71 -15.45 -19.52 -26.35
CA GLU A 71 -14.43 -18.79 -27.10
C GLU A 71 -13.90 -17.53 -26.37
N GLY A 72 -14.61 -17.04 -25.35
CA GLY A 72 -14.23 -15.88 -24.54
C GLY A 72 -14.54 -14.51 -25.18
N ASP A 73 -15.51 -14.46 -26.11
CA ASP A 73 -15.85 -13.28 -26.90
C ASP A 73 -17.32 -12.85 -26.86
N TRP A 74 -18.12 -13.45 -25.96
CA TRP A 74 -19.54 -13.14 -25.87
C TRP A 74 -19.79 -11.73 -25.34
N ASP A 75 -20.53 -10.91 -26.09
CA ASP A 75 -20.86 -9.52 -25.70
C ASP A 75 -22.23 -9.37 -25.01
N GLY A 76 -22.98 -10.46 -24.85
CA GLY A 76 -24.28 -10.50 -24.16
C GLY A 76 -25.42 -9.74 -24.85
N LYS A 77 -25.21 -9.12 -26.03
CA LYS A 77 -26.21 -8.28 -26.69
C LYS A 77 -27.46 -9.05 -27.10
N ASN A 78 -27.31 -10.32 -27.51
CA ASN A 78 -28.40 -11.20 -27.89
C ASN A 78 -29.26 -11.65 -26.69
N ALA A 79 -28.75 -11.52 -25.46
CA ALA A 79 -29.41 -11.93 -24.23
C ALA A 79 -30.11 -10.79 -23.46
N LYS A 80 -30.19 -9.56 -24.00
CA LYS A 80 -30.82 -8.39 -23.35
C LYS A 80 -32.27 -8.62 -22.93
N GLY A 81 -33.00 -9.50 -23.59
CA GLY A 81 -34.40 -9.85 -23.26
C GLY A 81 -34.53 -10.80 -22.06
N LEU A 82 -33.45 -11.32 -21.50
CA LEU A 82 -33.47 -12.26 -20.38
C LEU A 82 -33.53 -11.50 -19.05
N ILE A 83 -34.72 -11.10 -18.61
CA ILE A 83 -34.94 -10.24 -17.43
C ILE A 83 -35.48 -10.97 -16.19
N PHE A 84 -35.68 -12.29 -16.30
CA PHE A 84 -36.31 -13.03 -15.22
C PHE A 84 -35.33 -13.40 -14.09
N THR A 85 -35.90 -13.76 -12.94
CA THR A 85 -35.12 -14.29 -11.81
C THR A 85 -34.42 -15.59 -12.20
N LEU A 86 -33.12 -15.64 -12.05
CA LEU A 86 -32.24 -16.78 -12.34
C LEU A 86 -32.20 -17.76 -11.16
N PHE A 87 -31.95 -17.22 -9.97
CA PHE A 87 -32.03 -17.95 -8.71
C PHE A 87 -32.35 -16.99 -7.57
N MET A 88 -32.61 -17.52 -6.39
CA MET A 88 -32.85 -16.74 -5.17
C MET A 88 -31.93 -17.24 -4.07
N ILE A 89 -31.48 -16.33 -3.23
CA ILE A 89 -30.80 -16.60 -1.96
C ILE A 89 -31.71 -16.05 -0.87
N ASP A 90 -32.36 -16.93 -0.10
CA ASP A 90 -33.47 -16.59 0.79
C ASP A 90 -34.56 -15.77 0.05
N ASN A 91 -34.69 -14.48 0.40
CA ASN A 91 -35.64 -13.57 -0.24
C ASN A 91 -35.03 -12.67 -1.34
N LEU A 92 -33.71 -12.74 -1.53
CA LEU A 92 -33.01 -11.94 -2.55
C LEU A 92 -33.13 -12.61 -3.91
N LYS A 93 -33.72 -11.92 -4.88
CA LYS A 93 -33.85 -12.37 -6.26
C LYS A 93 -32.67 -11.87 -7.07
N ILE A 94 -31.97 -12.78 -7.73
CA ILE A 94 -30.87 -12.49 -8.66
C ILE A 94 -31.36 -12.75 -10.09
N ASN A 95 -31.19 -11.75 -10.96
CA ASN A 95 -31.76 -11.79 -12.30
C ASN A 95 -30.78 -12.38 -13.33
N GLN A 96 -31.31 -12.80 -14.48
CA GLN A 96 -30.50 -13.31 -15.58
C GLN A 96 -29.52 -12.24 -16.10
N GLN A 97 -29.90 -10.94 -16.13
CA GLN A 97 -29.03 -9.87 -16.61
C GLN A 97 -27.79 -9.67 -15.71
N ASP A 98 -27.92 -9.87 -14.41
CA ASP A 98 -26.78 -9.82 -13.48
C ASP A 98 -25.73 -10.89 -13.81
N PHE A 99 -26.20 -12.09 -14.19
CA PHE A 99 -25.34 -13.17 -14.61
C PHE A 99 -24.79 -12.99 -16.03
N VAL A 100 -25.57 -12.46 -16.96
CA VAL A 100 -25.10 -12.13 -18.32
C VAL A 100 -23.94 -11.13 -18.23
N LYS A 101 -24.09 -10.10 -17.41
CA LYS A 101 -23.01 -9.14 -17.15
C LYS A 101 -21.78 -9.83 -16.56
N TYR A 102 -21.97 -10.67 -15.55
CA TYR A 102 -20.89 -11.44 -14.94
C TYR A 102 -20.14 -12.32 -15.95
N LEU A 103 -20.87 -13.01 -16.87
CA LEU A 103 -20.27 -13.82 -17.94
C LEU A 103 -19.39 -12.94 -18.86
N VAL A 104 -19.91 -11.79 -19.31
CA VAL A 104 -19.15 -10.87 -20.16
C VAL A 104 -17.87 -10.40 -19.50
N ASP A 105 -17.93 -10.10 -18.20
CA ASP A 105 -16.79 -9.57 -17.45
C ASP A 105 -15.75 -10.63 -17.04
N ASN A 106 -16.13 -11.92 -16.97
CA ASN A 106 -15.30 -13.00 -16.39
C ASN A 106 -15.03 -14.18 -17.32
N GLN A 107 -15.52 -14.15 -18.56
CA GLN A 107 -15.24 -15.22 -19.53
C GLN A 107 -13.80 -15.15 -20.02
N GLU A 108 -13.21 -16.32 -20.21
CA GLU A 108 -11.92 -16.53 -20.86
C GLU A 108 -12.05 -17.69 -21.86
N LYS A 109 -11.09 -17.83 -22.75
CA LYS A 109 -11.11 -18.96 -23.69
C LYS A 109 -11.08 -20.31 -22.94
N GLY A 110 -12.07 -21.15 -23.19
CA GLY A 110 -12.27 -22.41 -22.49
C GLY A 110 -13.23 -22.34 -21.30
N SER A 111 -13.84 -21.16 -21.02
CA SER A 111 -14.81 -21.01 -19.93
C SER A 111 -16.06 -21.80 -20.14
N VAL A 112 -16.55 -22.48 -19.10
CA VAL A 112 -17.80 -23.24 -19.10
C VAL A 112 -18.85 -22.47 -18.30
N ILE A 113 -20.03 -22.26 -18.89
CA ILE A 113 -21.10 -21.46 -18.25
C ILE A 113 -21.52 -22.06 -16.90
N ASP A 114 -21.52 -23.41 -16.73
CA ASP A 114 -21.87 -24.00 -15.45
C ASP A 114 -20.87 -23.68 -14.34
N ASP A 115 -19.58 -23.66 -14.62
CA ASP A 115 -18.54 -23.31 -13.66
C ASP A 115 -18.66 -21.84 -13.27
N LEU A 116 -18.79 -20.95 -14.27
CA LEU A 116 -19.02 -19.53 -14.02
C LEU A 116 -20.34 -19.26 -13.27
N TYR A 117 -21.35 -20.11 -13.45
CA TYR A 117 -22.61 -20.01 -12.71
C TYR A 117 -22.44 -20.37 -11.22
N GLU A 118 -21.67 -21.41 -10.91
CA GLU A 118 -21.34 -21.75 -9.53
C GLU A 118 -20.50 -20.66 -8.85
N ASP A 119 -19.53 -20.08 -9.59
CA ASP A 119 -18.72 -18.97 -9.09
C ASP A 119 -19.57 -17.73 -8.87
N PHE A 120 -20.51 -17.44 -9.75
CA PHE A 120 -21.46 -16.34 -9.57
C PHE A 120 -22.37 -16.54 -8.35
N ILE A 121 -22.85 -17.77 -8.11
CA ILE A 121 -23.61 -18.09 -6.88
C ILE A 121 -22.74 -17.86 -5.64
N ASN A 122 -21.48 -18.29 -5.66
CA ASN A 122 -20.55 -18.09 -4.57
C ASN A 122 -20.30 -16.59 -4.30
N LEU A 123 -20.12 -15.80 -5.35
CA LEU A 123 -19.99 -14.34 -5.25
C LEU A 123 -21.23 -13.72 -4.59
N LYS A 124 -22.42 -14.08 -5.04
CA LYS A 124 -23.68 -13.56 -4.47
C LYS A 124 -23.92 -14.01 -3.05
N LEU A 125 -23.48 -15.21 -2.66
CA LEU A 125 -23.52 -15.67 -1.27
C LEU A 125 -22.61 -14.80 -0.38
N LEU A 126 -21.42 -14.44 -0.84
CA LEU A 126 -20.52 -13.54 -0.09
C LEU A 126 -21.13 -12.15 0.08
N GLU A 127 -21.71 -11.59 -0.98
CA GLU A 127 -22.40 -10.28 -0.91
C GLU A 127 -23.54 -10.29 0.13
N VAL A 128 -24.34 -11.36 0.15
CA VAL A 128 -25.44 -11.55 1.12
C VAL A 128 -24.88 -11.69 2.54
N GLU A 129 -23.85 -12.51 2.74
CA GLU A 129 -23.21 -12.68 4.05
C GLU A 129 -22.62 -11.35 4.54
N GLU A 130 -21.89 -10.64 3.68
CA GLU A 130 -21.32 -9.34 3.99
C GLU A 130 -22.38 -8.32 4.42
N SER A 131 -23.49 -8.25 3.69
CA SER A 131 -24.63 -7.38 4.04
C SER A 131 -25.27 -7.72 5.39
N ASN A 132 -25.17 -8.98 5.81
CA ASN A 132 -25.71 -9.49 7.06
C ASN A 132 -24.72 -9.45 8.24
N LEU A 133 -23.40 -9.22 8.00
CA LEU A 133 -22.39 -9.20 9.05
C LEU A 133 -22.73 -8.23 10.19
N SER A 134 -23.18 -7.03 9.85
CA SER A 134 -23.53 -6.02 10.86
C SER A 134 -24.79 -6.37 11.67
N LYS A 135 -25.63 -7.29 11.17
CA LYS A 135 -26.79 -7.81 11.89
C LYS A 135 -26.40 -9.01 12.75
N LYS A 136 -25.51 -9.87 12.26
CA LYS A 136 -25.04 -11.08 12.93
C LYS A 136 -24.04 -10.77 14.06
N TYR A 137 -23.19 -9.75 13.87
CA TYR A 137 -22.07 -9.42 14.77
C TYR A 137 -22.14 -7.96 15.22
N PRO A 138 -22.62 -7.69 16.45
CA PRO A 138 -22.72 -6.33 17.00
C PRO A 138 -21.37 -5.60 17.07
N GLU A 139 -20.28 -6.33 17.35
CA GLU A 139 -18.92 -5.76 17.42
C GLU A 139 -18.49 -5.25 16.04
N TYR A 140 -18.79 -5.98 14.97
CA TYR A 140 -18.52 -5.56 13.60
C TYR A 140 -19.29 -4.28 13.24
N LYS A 141 -20.58 -4.21 13.64
CA LYS A 141 -21.39 -3.00 13.46
C LYS A 141 -20.81 -1.79 14.19
N ALA A 142 -20.34 -1.99 15.43
CA ALA A 142 -19.72 -0.94 16.23
C ALA A 142 -18.43 -0.43 15.57
N LEU A 143 -17.59 -1.36 15.11
CA LEU A 143 -16.35 -1.05 14.41
C LEU A 143 -16.60 -0.29 13.10
N LEU A 144 -17.55 -0.72 12.27
CA LEU A 144 -17.94 -0.01 11.05
C LEU A 144 -18.42 1.41 11.34
N LYS A 145 -19.19 1.60 12.42
CA LYS A 145 -19.64 2.92 12.84
C LYS A 145 -18.46 3.80 13.22
N GLU A 146 -17.53 3.28 14.01
CA GLU A 146 -16.32 4.01 14.44
C GLU A 146 -15.48 4.45 13.25
N TYR A 147 -15.23 3.56 12.30
CA TYR A 147 -14.51 3.89 11.06
C TYR A 147 -15.23 4.98 10.25
N ARG A 148 -16.54 4.84 10.05
CA ARG A 148 -17.34 5.82 9.33
C ARG A 148 -17.32 7.19 10.00
N ASP A 149 -17.53 7.21 11.31
CA ASP A 149 -17.55 8.46 12.09
C ASP A 149 -16.15 9.11 12.08
N GLY A 150 -15.08 8.31 12.15
CA GLY A 150 -13.70 8.79 12.01
C GLY A 150 -13.40 9.41 10.64
N ILE A 151 -13.82 8.75 9.56
CA ILE A 151 -13.65 9.28 8.19
C ILE A 151 -14.43 10.59 8.01
N LEU A 152 -15.68 10.65 8.49
CA LEU A 152 -16.50 11.86 8.40
C LEU A 152 -15.91 13.02 9.21
N LEU A 153 -15.41 12.72 10.43
CA LEU A 153 -14.75 13.72 11.27
C LEU A 153 -13.46 14.23 10.59
N PHE A 154 -12.66 13.33 10.04
CA PHE A 154 -11.45 13.69 9.31
C PHE A 154 -11.76 14.59 8.10
N ASP A 155 -12.72 14.22 7.27
CA ASP A 155 -13.13 15.00 6.08
C ASP A 155 -13.64 16.39 6.48
N LEU A 156 -14.50 16.46 7.52
CA LEU A 156 -15.00 17.71 8.05
C LEU A 156 -13.88 18.60 8.57
N THR A 157 -12.98 18.03 9.39
CA THR A 157 -11.86 18.77 9.96
C THR A 157 -10.89 19.24 8.88
N ASN A 158 -10.63 18.40 7.88
CA ASN A 158 -9.80 18.78 6.74
C ASN A 158 -10.41 19.95 5.95
N LYS A 159 -11.70 19.90 5.66
CA LYS A 159 -12.39 20.98 4.92
C LYS A 159 -12.53 22.27 5.70
N LEU A 160 -12.86 22.20 6.99
CA LEU A 160 -13.20 23.38 7.78
C LEU A 160 -12.03 24.00 8.53
N VAL A 161 -10.97 23.23 8.81
CA VAL A 161 -9.84 23.68 9.61
C VAL A 161 -8.55 23.65 8.81
N TRP A 162 -8.04 22.45 8.50
CA TRP A 162 -6.71 22.32 7.89
C TRP A 162 -6.65 22.85 6.46
N GLY A 163 -7.63 22.53 5.63
CA GLY A 163 -7.72 23.04 4.25
C GLY A 163 -7.80 24.55 4.23
N LYS A 164 -8.67 25.15 5.08
CA LYS A 164 -8.76 26.60 5.17
C LYS A 164 -7.47 27.26 5.64
N ALA A 165 -6.77 26.65 6.61
CA ALA A 165 -5.49 27.18 7.09
C ALA A 165 -4.41 27.21 5.99
N VAL A 166 -4.49 26.28 5.02
CA VAL A 166 -3.56 26.24 3.88
C VAL A 166 -4.02 27.16 2.73
N GLU A 167 -5.33 27.26 2.49
CA GLU A 167 -5.90 28.04 1.38
C GLU A 167 -5.97 29.54 1.69
N ASP A 168 -6.17 29.91 2.95
CA ASP A 168 -6.23 31.31 3.39
C ASP A 168 -4.82 31.92 3.53
N THR A 169 -4.21 32.19 2.39
CA THR A 169 -2.87 32.80 2.33
C THR A 169 -2.82 34.20 2.97
N ILE A 170 -3.91 34.94 2.93
CA ILE A 170 -4.00 36.29 3.53
C ILE A 170 -4.03 36.17 5.06
N GLY A 171 -4.89 35.31 5.59
CA GLY A 171 -4.98 35.05 7.03
C GLY A 171 -3.69 34.45 7.57
N LEU A 172 -3.06 33.51 6.85
CA LEU A 172 -1.78 32.91 7.21
C LEU A 172 -0.67 33.97 7.28
N ASN A 173 -0.59 34.88 6.29
CA ASN A 173 0.39 35.96 6.29
C ASN A 173 0.16 36.95 7.42
N SER A 174 -1.10 37.31 7.67
CA SER A 174 -1.48 38.20 8.79
C SER A 174 -1.11 37.56 10.15
N PHE A 175 -1.40 36.27 10.32
CA PHE A 175 -1.00 35.52 11.53
C PHE A 175 0.51 35.48 11.69
N TYR A 176 1.25 35.16 10.63
CA TYR A 176 2.71 35.14 10.63
C TYR A 176 3.25 36.50 11.04
N GLU A 177 2.81 37.62 10.43
CA GLU A 177 3.28 38.97 10.77
C GLU A 177 3.01 39.33 12.24
N SER A 178 1.85 38.91 12.79
CA SER A 178 1.50 39.15 14.19
C SER A 178 2.35 38.35 15.19
N LYS A 179 2.84 37.17 14.77
CA LYS A 179 3.51 36.19 15.63
C LYS A 179 5.00 36.03 15.36
N LYS A 180 5.55 36.57 14.26
CA LYS A 180 6.94 36.34 13.84
C LYS A 180 7.96 36.67 14.92
N ASN A 181 7.67 37.69 15.77
CA ASN A 181 8.59 38.09 16.84
C ASN A 181 8.63 37.11 18.03
N GLU A 182 7.62 36.22 18.16
CA GLU A 182 7.60 35.17 19.18
C GLU A 182 8.46 33.95 18.79
N TYR A 183 8.83 33.85 17.51
CA TYR A 183 9.60 32.73 16.93
C TYR A 183 10.95 33.13 16.41
N LEU A 184 11.52 34.22 16.98
CA LEU A 184 12.86 34.62 16.64
C LEU A 184 13.88 33.66 17.27
N TRP A 185 14.87 33.34 16.48
CA TRP A 185 16.04 32.66 17.01
C TRP A 185 16.78 33.53 17.99
N ASN A 186 17.31 32.96 19.04
CA ASN A 186 18.26 33.65 19.90
C ASN A 186 19.49 34.10 19.10
N GLU A 187 20.31 34.95 19.70
CA GLU A 187 21.55 35.41 19.08
C GLU A 187 22.44 34.23 18.70
N ARG A 188 22.85 34.19 17.44
CA ARG A 188 23.63 33.08 16.85
C ARG A 188 24.88 33.59 16.17
N VAL A 189 25.94 32.81 16.28
CA VAL A 189 27.21 33.05 15.59
C VAL A 189 27.30 32.06 14.41
N GLU A 190 27.57 32.61 13.24
CA GLU A 190 27.93 31.75 12.08
C GLU A 190 29.43 31.44 12.18
N ALA A 191 29.73 30.17 12.37
CA ALA A 191 31.10 29.71 12.62
C ALA A 191 31.42 28.42 11.85
N SER A 192 32.71 28.23 11.60
CA SER A 192 33.26 26.95 11.12
C SER A 192 34.28 26.47 12.17
N ILE A 193 33.98 25.30 12.75
CA ILE A 193 34.79 24.64 13.77
C ILE A 193 35.66 23.59 13.08
N TYR A 194 36.98 23.73 13.25
CA TYR A 194 37.97 22.84 12.66
C TYR A 194 38.59 21.97 13.77
N THR A 195 38.16 20.71 13.84
CA THR A 195 38.70 19.74 14.80
C THR A 195 39.86 18.97 14.15
N CYS A 196 41.03 19.06 14.73
CA CYS A 196 42.26 18.48 14.17
C CYS A 196 42.82 17.39 15.09
N SER A 197 43.39 16.33 14.51
CA SER A 197 43.98 15.18 15.24
C SER A 197 45.28 15.52 15.97
N SER A 198 45.99 16.59 15.55
CA SER A 198 47.25 17.00 16.17
C SER A 198 47.53 18.51 15.98
N LEU A 199 48.42 19.06 16.81
CA LEU A 199 48.88 20.43 16.70
C LEU A 199 49.56 20.73 15.34
N ALA A 200 50.24 19.74 14.77
CA ALA A 200 50.88 19.88 13.46
C ALA A 200 49.83 20.04 12.36
N ILE A 201 48.78 19.27 12.40
CA ILE A 201 47.61 19.38 11.48
C ILE A 201 46.92 20.74 11.70
N ALA A 202 46.68 21.15 12.93
CA ALA A 202 46.05 22.43 13.21
C ALA A 202 46.85 23.64 12.63
N LYS A 203 48.17 23.61 12.69
CA LYS A 203 49.05 24.62 12.05
C LYS A 203 48.90 24.62 10.51
N GLN A 204 48.78 23.42 9.89
CA GLN A 204 48.57 23.30 8.44
C GLN A 204 47.19 23.83 8.03
N VAL A 205 46.15 23.46 8.79
CA VAL A 205 44.77 23.94 8.57
C VAL A 205 44.70 25.46 8.69
N ARG A 206 45.31 26.04 9.75
CA ARG A 206 45.38 27.51 9.94
C ARG A 206 46.00 28.22 8.72
N LYS A 207 47.13 27.69 8.21
CA LYS A 207 47.75 28.24 6.99
C LYS A 207 46.81 28.12 5.76
N ALA A 208 46.09 27.00 5.64
CA ALA A 208 45.13 26.80 4.56
C ALA A 208 43.96 27.80 4.65
N ILE A 209 43.41 28.05 5.84
CA ILE A 209 42.35 29.03 6.07
C ILE A 209 42.79 30.46 5.71
N TYR A 210 43.99 30.88 6.13
CA TYR A 210 44.49 32.18 5.71
C TYR A 210 44.66 32.33 4.19
N ARG A 211 45.05 31.25 3.49
CA ARG A 211 45.10 31.23 2.03
C ARG A 211 43.70 31.18 1.38
N LYS A 212 42.70 30.53 2.04
CA LYS A 212 41.30 30.50 1.63
C LYS A 212 40.73 31.92 1.49
N GLN A 213 40.97 32.79 2.50
CA GLN A 213 40.49 34.17 2.47
C GLN A 213 41.04 34.97 1.27
N ARG A 214 42.23 34.61 0.75
CA ARG A 214 42.83 35.23 -0.43
C ARG A 214 42.44 34.63 -1.77
N ASN A 215 42.19 33.29 -1.82
CA ASN A 215 42.11 32.52 -3.06
C ASN A 215 40.78 31.80 -3.26
N GLN A 216 39.72 32.08 -2.48
CA GLN A 216 38.39 31.46 -2.56
C GLN A 216 38.39 29.90 -2.53
N ILE A 217 39.32 29.31 -1.79
CA ILE A 217 39.42 27.85 -1.62
C ILE A 217 38.26 27.39 -0.72
N GLU A 218 37.54 26.35 -1.10
CA GLU A 218 36.42 25.80 -0.32
C GLU A 218 36.88 24.88 0.84
N ASN A 219 36.02 24.73 1.88
CA ASN A 219 36.28 23.80 2.99
C ASN A 219 36.47 22.36 2.51
N SER A 220 35.78 21.96 1.45
CA SER A 220 35.90 20.66 0.80
C SER A 220 37.33 20.37 0.32
N ASP A 221 38.01 21.38 -0.24
CA ASP A 221 39.37 21.21 -0.75
C ASP A 221 40.39 21.12 0.37
N ILE A 222 40.15 21.86 1.45
CA ILE A 222 40.98 21.77 2.66
C ILE A 222 40.89 20.38 3.27
N ILE A 223 39.66 19.82 3.38
CA ILE A 223 39.43 18.45 3.87
C ILE A 223 40.18 17.44 2.98
N LYS A 224 39.97 17.50 1.65
CA LYS A 224 40.63 16.57 0.72
C LYS A 224 42.13 16.59 0.85
N LYS A 225 42.71 17.75 0.98
CA LYS A 225 44.17 17.93 1.11
C LYS A 225 44.72 17.41 2.42
N ILE A 226 44.07 17.72 3.54
CA ILE A 226 44.57 17.37 4.89
C ILE A 226 44.27 15.90 5.23
N ASN A 227 43.16 15.35 4.73
CA ASN A 227 42.74 14.00 4.99
C ASN A 227 43.26 12.98 3.94
N LYS A 228 44.19 13.41 3.08
CA LYS A 228 44.73 12.49 2.03
C LYS A 228 45.27 11.19 2.59
N ASP A 229 46.03 11.26 3.70
CA ASP A 229 46.69 10.10 4.31
C ASP A 229 45.84 9.47 5.43
N ASN A 230 44.99 10.23 6.09
CA ASN A 230 44.09 9.74 7.15
C ASN A 230 42.84 10.63 7.23
N SER A 231 41.68 10.02 7.07
CA SER A 231 40.38 10.71 7.10
C SER A 231 40.00 11.37 8.42
N LEU A 232 40.68 11.01 9.51
CA LEU A 232 40.44 11.54 10.84
C LEU A 232 41.35 12.78 11.17
N ASN A 233 42.20 13.21 10.26
CA ASN A 233 43.10 14.33 10.51
C ASN A 233 42.36 15.65 10.70
N LEU A 234 41.28 15.91 10.00
CA LEU A 234 40.50 17.11 10.05
C LEU A 234 38.99 16.80 9.90
N LYS A 235 38.18 17.29 10.85
CA LYS A 235 36.74 17.39 10.78
C LYS A 235 36.35 18.88 10.77
N ILE A 236 35.43 19.25 9.86
CA ILE A 236 34.92 20.65 9.79
C ILE A 236 33.43 20.61 10.04
N GLU A 237 32.96 21.40 10.99
CA GLU A 237 31.54 21.62 11.27
C GLU A 237 31.24 23.09 11.01
N SER A 238 30.40 23.42 10.06
CA SER A 238 29.98 24.80 9.73
C SER A 238 28.49 24.94 9.97
N GLY A 239 28.09 26.01 10.60
CA GLY A 239 26.70 26.29 10.92
C GLY A 239 26.50 27.56 11.71
N LYS A 240 25.22 27.79 12.05
CA LYS A 240 24.83 28.87 12.98
C LYS A 240 24.56 28.26 14.34
N PHE A 241 25.32 28.68 15.33
CA PHE A 241 25.29 28.12 16.69
C PHE A 241 24.77 29.16 17.69
N GLU A 242 23.92 28.73 18.61
CA GLU A 242 23.52 29.48 19.75
C GLU A 242 24.62 29.45 20.85
N LYS A 243 24.60 30.44 21.73
CA LYS A 243 25.50 30.48 22.88
C LYS A 243 25.27 29.26 23.77
N GLY A 244 26.30 28.43 23.92
CA GLY A 244 26.23 27.19 24.73
C GLY A 244 25.78 25.95 24.01
N GLU A 245 25.36 26.03 22.74
CA GLU A 245 25.04 24.87 21.92
C GLU A 245 26.29 24.04 21.58
N ASN A 246 27.40 24.70 21.42
CA ASN A 246 28.70 24.06 21.20
C ASN A 246 29.68 24.44 22.32
N LYS A 247 30.42 23.43 22.83
CA LYS A 247 31.40 23.65 23.93
C LYS A 247 32.59 24.51 23.56
N ILE A 248 32.80 24.79 22.27
CA ILE A 248 33.93 25.56 21.75
C ILE A 248 33.55 27.05 21.51
N LEU A 249 32.26 27.26 21.28
CA LEU A 249 31.62 28.56 21.06
C LEU A 249 30.80 28.98 22.28
#